data_58067ccdb7819a8da1ef9828ffd248ba
#
_entry.id   58067ccdb7819a8da1ef9828ffd248ba
#
_cell.length_a   1.000
_cell.length_b   1.000
_cell.length_c   1.000
_cell.angle_alpha   90.00
_cell.angle_beta   90.00
_cell.angle_gamma   90.00
#
_symmetry.space_group_name_H-M   'P 1'
#
loop_
_entity.id
_entity.type
_entity.pdbx_description
1 polymer ?
#
loop_
_entity_poly.entity_id
_entity_poly.type
_entity_poly.pdbx_seq_one_letter_code
_entity_poly.pdbx_strand_id
1 'polypeptide(L)'
;MAKVPLEIKEKSRVSKDEWREWTKTVWHVANTSDPDHPAVFPVEIPHRLIKLFSFVGELVLDPFGGVGNTAHAALPLGRNAICIEQNELFAKRIVDDAPIASENAVLSVTVGDSRDMSSIDDDSVDLIVTSPPYWNKADYGGNGANLGNVDGYRDFFNEIEPVWMECFRVLQPGRKLCLVTANVNQHTDHGLLTFPLAADFIVALRSLGFVVVGEVIWSKDGTGGRWGSWGSQRPIFGSYPYPPNFLFKTLHEHILIFAKPSGRKTKGPKAVPYDQLMAQESS
;
A
#
# COMPACT_ATOMS: atom_id res chain seq x y z
N MET A 1 5.28 -7.83 23.16
CA MET A 1 4.46 -6.61 23.23
C MET A 1 3.87 -6.49 24.63
N ALA A 2 3.92 -5.31 25.23
CA ALA A 2 3.17 -5.02 26.46
C ALA A 2 1.66 -5.14 26.19
N LYS A 3 0.88 -5.40 27.25
CA LYS A 3 -0.58 -5.52 27.12
C LYS A 3 -1.16 -4.13 26.88
N VAL A 4 -1.81 -3.93 25.73
CA VAL A 4 -2.47 -2.65 25.39
C VAL A 4 -3.53 -2.33 26.46
N PRO A 5 -3.52 -1.11 27.04
CA PRO A 5 -4.50 -0.66 28.03
C PRO A 5 -5.94 -0.75 27.50
N LEU A 6 -6.91 -0.99 28.41
CA LEU A 6 -8.32 -1.16 28.02
C LEU A 6 -8.86 0.13 27.37
N GLU A 7 -8.51 1.29 27.88
CA GLU A 7 -8.93 2.59 27.34
C GLU A 7 -8.51 2.73 25.86
N ILE A 8 -7.23 2.40 25.54
CA ILE A 8 -6.72 2.44 24.17
C ILE A 8 -7.45 1.45 23.27
N LYS A 9 -7.78 0.25 23.78
CA LYS A 9 -8.58 -0.72 23.02
C LYS A 9 -9.96 -0.20 22.70
N GLU A 10 -10.64 0.42 23.67
CA GLU A 10 -11.99 0.96 23.43
C GLU A 10 -11.96 2.15 22.45
N LYS A 11 -10.97 3.06 22.58
CA LYS A 11 -10.78 4.15 21.60
C LYS A 11 -10.45 3.64 20.18
N SER A 12 -9.83 2.46 20.07
CA SER A 12 -9.44 1.84 18.80
C SER A 12 -10.47 0.87 18.25
N ARG A 13 -11.62 0.81 18.88
CA ARG A 13 -12.65 -0.18 18.54
C ARG A 13 -13.18 0.01 17.13
N VAL A 14 -13.25 -1.09 16.38
CA VAL A 14 -13.96 -1.19 15.10
C VAL A 14 -15.41 -1.59 15.40
N SER A 15 -16.39 -0.89 14.83
CA SER A 15 -17.80 -1.24 14.97
C SER A 15 -18.12 -2.57 14.28
N LYS A 16 -19.27 -3.17 14.62
CA LYS A 16 -19.68 -4.44 14.00
C LYS A 16 -19.91 -4.30 12.50
N ASP A 17 -20.44 -3.14 12.05
CA ASP A 17 -20.73 -2.92 10.65
C ASP A 17 -19.43 -2.62 9.86
N GLU A 18 -18.53 -1.80 10.41
CA GLU A 18 -17.18 -1.63 9.86
C GLU A 18 -16.45 -2.98 9.73
N TRP A 19 -16.45 -3.79 10.78
CA TRP A 19 -15.82 -5.11 10.76
C TRP A 19 -16.39 -5.99 9.65
N ARG A 20 -17.72 -6.06 9.50
CA ARG A 20 -18.39 -6.87 8.46
C ARG A 20 -18.03 -6.43 7.06
N GLU A 21 -17.95 -5.10 6.83
CA GLU A 21 -17.66 -4.55 5.51
C GLU A 21 -16.14 -4.59 5.18
N TRP A 22 -15.30 -4.24 6.15
CA TRP A 22 -13.88 -4.06 5.90
C TRP A 22 -13.06 -5.35 5.98
N THR A 23 -13.62 -6.44 6.47
CA THR A 23 -12.99 -7.77 6.41
C THR A 23 -13.39 -8.58 5.17
N LYS A 24 -14.16 -7.99 4.24
CA LYS A 24 -14.37 -8.58 2.91
C LYS A 24 -13.09 -8.45 2.07
N THR A 25 -12.87 -9.41 1.19
CA THR A 25 -11.70 -9.40 0.28
C THR A 25 -11.92 -8.57 -0.99
N VAL A 26 -13.09 -7.95 -1.15
CA VAL A 26 -13.38 -6.98 -2.23
C VAL A 26 -13.99 -5.74 -1.61
N TRP A 27 -13.34 -4.59 -1.86
CA TRP A 27 -13.81 -3.28 -1.43
C TRP A 27 -14.24 -2.46 -2.65
N HIS A 28 -15.47 -1.95 -2.61
CA HIS A 28 -15.96 -0.99 -3.59
C HIS A 28 -15.73 0.42 -3.03
N VAL A 29 -14.68 1.07 -3.50
CA VAL A 29 -14.31 2.44 -3.09
C VAL A 29 -14.13 3.27 -4.35
N ALA A 30 -14.80 4.42 -4.39
CA ALA A 30 -14.70 5.35 -5.51
C ALA A 30 -13.25 5.82 -5.67
N ASN A 31 -12.76 5.86 -6.92
CA ASN A 31 -11.46 6.45 -7.19
C ASN A 31 -11.48 7.95 -6.91
N THR A 32 -10.35 8.47 -6.48
CA THR A 32 -10.12 9.91 -6.39
C THR A 32 -9.10 10.32 -7.47
N SER A 33 -9.08 11.60 -7.78
CA SER A 33 -8.07 12.18 -8.66
C SER A 33 -7.58 13.47 -8.03
N ASP A 34 -6.32 13.74 -8.20
CA ASP A 34 -5.69 14.98 -7.82
C ASP A 34 -5.16 15.65 -9.10
N PRO A 35 -5.34 16.98 -9.27
CA PRO A 35 -4.90 17.65 -10.48
C PRO A 35 -3.38 17.68 -10.65
N ASP A 36 -2.65 17.67 -9.55
CA ASP A 36 -1.19 17.85 -9.52
C ASP A 36 -0.44 16.53 -9.27
N HIS A 37 -1.13 15.48 -8.79
CA HIS A 37 -0.52 14.18 -8.49
C HIS A 37 -1.12 13.08 -9.39
N PRO A 38 -0.29 12.36 -10.16
CA PRO A 38 -0.75 11.46 -11.21
C PRO A 38 -1.44 10.18 -10.71
N ALA A 39 -1.14 9.76 -9.48
CA ALA A 39 -1.64 8.49 -8.92
C ALA A 39 -1.93 8.64 -7.42
N VAL A 40 -3.20 8.88 -7.09
CA VAL A 40 -3.65 9.06 -5.70
C VAL A 40 -4.66 7.97 -5.37
N PHE A 41 -4.45 7.25 -4.28
CA PHE A 41 -5.49 6.37 -3.73
C PHE A 41 -6.36 7.13 -2.73
N PRO A 42 -7.69 6.84 -2.64
CA PRO A 42 -8.59 7.58 -1.77
C PRO A 42 -8.27 7.38 -0.29
N VAL A 43 -8.45 8.43 0.52
CA VAL A 43 -8.23 8.43 1.99
C VAL A 43 -8.99 7.30 2.69
N GLU A 44 -10.10 6.85 2.13
CA GLU A 44 -10.90 5.73 2.64
C GLU A 44 -10.09 4.41 2.72
N ILE A 45 -9.16 4.17 1.80
CA ILE A 45 -8.32 2.95 1.81
C ILE A 45 -7.41 2.92 3.05
N PRO A 46 -6.52 3.92 3.28
CA PRO A 46 -5.69 3.93 4.49
C PRO A 46 -6.52 4.07 5.76
N HIS A 47 -7.66 4.78 5.75
CA HIS A 47 -8.57 4.86 6.90
C HIS A 47 -8.99 3.47 7.40
N ARG A 48 -9.45 2.59 6.50
CA ARG A 48 -9.84 1.23 6.84
C ARG A 48 -8.66 0.41 7.36
N LEU A 49 -7.53 0.46 6.67
CA LEU A 49 -6.33 -0.30 7.04
C LEU A 49 -5.79 0.14 8.41
N ILE A 50 -5.74 1.44 8.68
CA ILE A 50 -5.26 2.00 9.95
C ILE A 50 -6.17 1.56 11.10
N LYS A 51 -7.49 1.63 10.95
CA LYS A 51 -8.44 1.16 11.97
C LYS A 51 -8.36 -0.35 12.20
N LEU A 52 -8.13 -1.14 11.15
CA LEU A 52 -8.05 -2.61 11.25
C LEU A 52 -6.74 -3.08 11.89
N PHE A 53 -5.63 -2.36 11.72
CA PHE A 53 -4.30 -2.89 12.03
C PHE A 53 -3.49 -2.09 13.03
N SER A 54 -4.02 -0.98 13.58
CA SER A 54 -3.32 -0.17 14.59
C SER A 54 -4.23 0.28 15.73
N PHE A 55 -3.62 0.61 16.86
CA PHE A 55 -4.28 1.24 18.00
C PHE A 55 -4.07 2.76 18.00
N VAL A 56 -4.94 3.50 18.70
CA VAL A 56 -4.76 4.92 19.00
C VAL A 56 -3.41 5.14 19.68
N GLY A 57 -2.67 6.17 19.24
CA GLY A 57 -1.33 6.50 19.72
C GLY A 57 -0.20 5.75 19.01
N GLU A 58 -0.50 4.73 18.21
CA GLU A 58 0.51 3.98 17.43
C GLU A 58 1.00 4.76 16.20
N LEU A 59 2.15 4.34 15.68
CA LEU A 59 2.87 5.01 14.59
C LEU A 59 2.60 4.34 13.24
N VAL A 60 2.11 5.12 12.29
CA VAL A 60 1.90 4.74 10.89
C VAL A 60 2.98 5.37 10.01
N LEU A 61 3.60 4.58 9.15
CA LEU A 61 4.60 5.05 8.18
C LEU A 61 4.05 4.92 6.76
N ASP A 62 4.26 5.96 5.95
CA ASP A 62 4.14 5.93 4.50
C ASP A 62 5.47 6.35 3.85
N PRO A 63 6.26 5.41 3.30
CA PRO A 63 7.52 5.72 2.64
C PRO A 63 7.36 6.36 1.25
N PHE A 64 6.14 6.47 0.74
CA PHE A 64 5.82 7.14 -0.53
C PHE A 64 4.66 8.11 -0.31
N GLY A 65 4.91 9.16 0.48
CA GLY A 65 3.91 10.04 1.06
C GLY A 65 2.97 10.70 0.07
N GLY A 66 3.43 11.03 -1.14
CA GLY A 66 2.65 11.69 -2.17
C GLY A 66 1.97 12.97 -1.64
N VAL A 67 0.65 13.05 -1.74
CA VAL A 67 -0.15 14.17 -1.20
C VAL A 67 -0.62 13.94 0.24
N GLY A 68 -0.17 12.86 0.93
CA GLY A 68 -0.40 12.65 2.35
C GLY A 68 -1.64 11.87 2.75
N ASN A 69 -2.30 11.15 1.86
CA ASN A 69 -3.56 10.48 2.18
C ASN A 69 -3.47 9.49 3.33
N THR A 70 -2.33 8.82 3.51
CA THR A 70 -2.09 7.96 4.69
C THR A 70 -2.05 8.77 5.99
N ALA A 71 -1.31 9.88 6.02
CA ALA A 71 -1.24 10.76 7.19
C ALA A 71 -2.60 11.42 7.47
N HIS A 72 -3.27 11.86 6.43
CA HIS A 72 -4.61 12.47 6.54
C HIS A 72 -5.67 11.50 7.06
N ALA A 73 -5.49 10.21 6.84
CA ALA A 73 -6.32 9.18 7.48
C ALA A 73 -5.89 8.90 8.93
N ALA A 74 -4.59 8.92 9.23
CA ALA A 74 -4.05 8.56 10.54
C ALA A 74 -4.36 9.60 11.63
N LEU A 75 -4.15 10.89 11.33
CA LEU A 75 -4.27 11.97 12.30
C LEU A 75 -5.66 12.08 12.96
N PRO A 76 -6.78 12.10 12.21
CA PRO A 76 -8.11 12.16 12.82
C PRO A 76 -8.46 10.92 13.62
N LEU A 77 -7.81 9.80 13.32
CA LEU A 77 -7.95 8.53 14.05
C LEU A 77 -7.08 8.47 15.32
N GLY A 78 -6.29 9.51 15.62
CA GLY A 78 -5.40 9.54 16.78
C GLY A 78 -4.16 8.65 16.64
N ARG A 79 -3.69 8.41 15.42
CA ARG A 79 -2.43 7.71 15.14
C ARG A 79 -1.37 8.72 14.71
N ASN A 80 -0.14 8.53 15.20
CA ASN A 80 0.99 9.29 14.71
C ASN A 80 1.32 8.86 13.28
N ALA A 81 1.86 9.78 12.48
CA ALA A 81 2.21 9.51 11.10
C ALA A 81 3.62 10.01 10.78
N ILE A 82 4.38 9.19 10.06
CA ILE A 82 5.60 9.59 9.35
C ILE A 82 5.34 9.41 7.86
N CYS A 83 5.64 10.44 7.08
CA CYS A 83 5.65 10.39 5.63
C CYS A 83 7.05 10.75 5.11
N ILE A 84 7.55 9.97 4.16
CA ILE A 84 8.76 10.31 3.40
C ILE A 84 8.31 10.60 1.97
N GLU A 85 8.74 11.74 1.43
CA GLU A 85 8.37 12.17 0.09
C GLU A 85 9.57 12.88 -0.58
N GLN A 86 9.92 12.47 -1.80
CA GLN A 86 11.05 13.06 -2.52
C GLN A 86 10.74 14.45 -3.09
N ASN A 87 9.48 14.69 -3.46
CA ASN A 87 9.06 15.95 -4.03
C ASN A 87 8.73 16.95 -2.91
N GLU A 88 9.53 18.03 -2.82
CA GLU A 88 9.36 19.07 -1.80
C GLU A 88 7.97 19.72 -1.81
N LEU A 89 7.37 19.89 -3.00
CA LEU A 89 6.04 20.48 -3.14
C LEU A 89 4.97 19.56 -2.56
N PHE A 90 5.08 18.25 -2.79
CA PHE A 90 4.17 17.27 -2.20
C PHE A 90 4.41 17.14 -0.70
N ALA A 91 5.67 17.09 -0.26
CA ALA A 91 5.99 17.06 1.17
C ALA A 91 5.43 18.28 1.92
N LYS A 92 5.55 19.48 1.34
CA LYS A 92 4.92 20.69 1.88
C LYS A 92 3.40 20.55 1.92
N ARG A 93 2.79 20.03 0.86
CA ARG A 93 1.34 19.83 0.78
C ARG A 93 0.82 18.85 1.82
N ILE A 94 1.56 17.78 2.15
CA ILE A 94 1.20 16.87 3.25
C ILE A 94 0.98 17.63 4.55
N VAL A 95 1.83 18.63 4.83
CA VAL A 95 1.75 19.44 6.06
C VAL A 95 0.64 20.48 5.97
N ASP A 96 0.55 21.21 4.86
CA ASP A 96 -0.39 22.31 4.67
C ASP A 96 -1.86 21.82 4.68
N ASP A 97 -2.12 20.66 4.09
CA ASP A 97 -3.46 20.07 3.96
C ASP A 97 -3.79 19.11 5.14
N ALA A 98 -2.89 18.98 6.13
CA ALA A 98 -3.07 18.05 7.25
C ALA A 98 -4.35 18.37 8.03
N PRO A 99 -5.23 17.38 8.27
CA PRO A 99 -6.44 17.57 9.06
C PRO A 99 -6.09 17.75 10.54
N ILE A 100 -7.05 18.23 11.32
CA ILE A 100 -6.92 18.35 12.76
C ILE A 100 -6.66 16.96 13.37
N ALA A 101 -5.54 16.84 14.08
CA ALA A 101 -5.14 15.62 14.77
C ALA A 101 -6.04 15.36 15.99
N SER A 102 -6.43 14.11 16.19
CA SER A 102 -7.11 13.63 17.40
C SER A 102 -6.10 13.03 18.37
N GLU A 103 -6.43 13.00 19.66
CA GLU A 103 -5.61 12.34 20.72
C GLU A 103 -4.14 12.81 20.74
N ASN A 104 -3.86 14.06 20.37
CA ASN A 104 -2.51 14.63 20.25
C ASN A 104 -1.59 13.88 19.25
N ALA A 105 -2.16 13.27 18.22
CA ALA A 105 -1.38 12.61 17.19
C ALA A 105 -0.42 13.60 16.50
N VAL A 106 0.78 13.13 16.18
CA VAL A 106 1.85 13.93 15.61
C VAL A 106 2.12 13.49 14.18
N LEU A 107 2.34 14.46 13.29
CA LEU A 107 2.79 14.27 11.92
C LEU A 107 4.27 14.65 11.81
N SER A 108 5.06 13.77 11.22
CA SER A 108 6.43 14.05 10.77
C SER A 108 6.52 13.83 9.28
N VAL A 109 7.04 14.81 8.54
CA VAL A 109 7.25 14.72 7.10
C VAL A 109 8.73 14.93 6.81
N THR A 110 9.34 14.00 6.11
CA THR A 110 10.74 14.07 5.68
C THR A 110 10.78 14.21 4.16
N VAL A 111 11.45 15.24 3.68
CA VAL A 111 11.84 15.32 2.26
C VAL A 111 13.06 14.45 2.06
N GLY A 112 12.92 13.35 1.32
CA GLY A 112 14.02 12.41 1.17
C GLY A 112 13.71 11.17 0.35
N ASP A 113 14.69 10.31 0.26
CA ASP A 113 14.62 9.02 -0.43
C ASP A 113 14.37 7.89 0.57
N SER A 114 13.29 7.15 0.38
CA SER A 114 12.91 6.06 1.28
C SER A 114 13.81 4.82 1.22
N ARG A 115 14.81 4.81 0.34
CA ARG A 115 15.91 3.86 0.39
C ARG A 115 16.83 4.08 1.60
N ASP A 116 16.73 5.24 2.25
CA ASP A 116 17.42 5.56 3.51
C ASP A 116 16.41 6.06 4.56
N MET A 117 16.06 5.20 5.50
CA MET A 117 15.22 5.52 6.66
C MET A 117 16.05 5.50 7.96
N SER A 118 17.34 5.83 7.91
CA SER A 118 18.25 5.78 9.07
C SER A 118 17.81 6.67 10.24
N SER A 119 16.96 7.66 10.00
CA SER A 119 16.34 8.49 11.03
C SER A 119 15.20 7.81 11.80
N ILE A 120 14.75 6.64 11.36
CA ILE A 120 13.70 5.85 12.00
C ILE A 120 14.33 4.63 12.66
N ASP A 121 14.09 4.46 13.95
CA ASP A 121 14.65 3.37 14.73
C ASP A 121 14.14 1.99 14.27
N ASP A 122 14.95 0.96 14.47
CA ASP A 122 14.56 -0.43 14.23
C ASP A 122 13.34 -0.79 15.07
N ASP A 123 12.43 -1.60 14.51
CA ASP A 123 11.27 -2.13 15.23
C ASP A 123 10.42 -1.05 15.94
N SER A 124 10.34 0.16 15.39
CA SER A 124 9.64 1.32 16.00
C SER A 124 8.27 1.60 15.38
N VAL A 125 8.02 1.17 14.13
CA VAL A 125 6.79 1.44 13.38
C VAL A 125 5.75 0.37 13.65
N ASP A 126 4.50 0.77 13.90
CA ASP A 126 3.40 -0.15 14.20
C ASP A 126 2.62 -0.59 12.96
N LEU A 127 2.59 0.23 11.92
CA LEU A 127 1.89 -0.08 10.67
C LEU A 127 2.54 0.67 9.51
N ILE A 128 2.70 0.00 8.38
CA ILE A 128 3.06 0.66 7.11
C ILE A 128 1.85 0.58 6.18
N VAL A 129 1.42 1.71 5.63
CA VAL A 129 0.40 1.81 4.59
C VAL A 129 0.93 2.68 3.49
N THR A 130 1.07 2.13 2.29
CA THR A 130 1.77 2.83 1.21
C THR A 130 1.32 2.40 -0.18
N SER A 131 1.57 3.27 -1.15
CA SER A 131 1.40 3.00 -2.59
C SER A 131 2.64 3.46 -3.33
N PRO A 132 3.58 2.54 -3.63
CA PRO A 132 4.78 2.89 -4.36
C PRO A 132 4.44 3.31 -5.80
N PRO A 133 5.37 3.93 -6.54
CA PRO A 133 5.23 4.12 -7.97
C PRO A 133 4.92 2.80 -8.68
N TYR A 134 4.02 2.85 -9.67
CA TYR A 134 3.65 1.66 -10.46
C TYR A 134 4.58 1.57 -11.69
N TRP A 135 5.87 1.32 -11.46
CA TRP A 135 6.90 1.29 -12.49
C TRP A 135 6.87 2.60 -13.31
N ASN A 136 6.97 2.58 -14.65
CA ASN A 136 6.99 3.75 -15.53
C ASN A 136 5.59 4.33 -15.88
N LYS A 137 4.58 4.14 -15.02
CA LYS A 137 3.18 4.46 -15.37
C LYS A 137 2.85 5.94 -15.27
N ALA A 138 3.57 6.68 -14.47
CA ALA A 138 3.34 8.09 -14.24
C ALA A 138 4.68 8.83 -14.12
N ASP A 139 4.74 10.03 -14.68
CA ASP A 139 5.85 10.94 -14.46
C ASP A 139 5.62 11.65 -13.12
N TYR A 140 6.42 11.29 -12.13
CA TYR A 140 6.38 11.92 -10.81
C TYR A 140 7.29 13.15 -10.73
N GLY A 141 7.87 13.59 -11.86
CA GLY A 141 8.84 14.68 -11.91
C GLY A 141 10.17 14.32 -11.23
N GLY A 142 11.09 15.27 -11.19
CA GLY A 142 12.32 15.13 -10.41
C GLY A 142 13.52 14.61 -11.21
N ASN A 143 14.61 14.47 -10.49
CA ASN A 143 15.90 14.01 -10.95
C ASN A 143 15.92 12.46 -11.07
N GLY A 144 16.94 11.91 -11.75
CA GLY A 144 17.07 10.49 -12.09
C GLY A 144 17.07 9.48 -10.93
N ALA A 145 16.82 9.92 -9.68
CA ALA A 145 16.65 9.07 -8.51
C ALA A 145 15.20 8.60 -8.29
N ASN A 146 14.25 9.09 -9.12
CA ASN A 146 12.84 8.75 -8.97
C ASN A 146 12.57 7.34 -9.49
N LEU A 147 12.06 6.47 -8.62
CA LEU A 147 11.71 5.07 -8.94
C LEU A 147 10.65 4.96 -10.05
N GLY A 148 9.79 5.96 -10.23
CA GLY A 148 8.81 6.02 -11.30
C GLY A 148 9.40 6.27 -12.70
N ASN A 149 10.69 6.62 -12.79
CA ASN A 149 11.39 6.91 -14.04
C ASN A 149 12.31 5.75 -14.48
N VAL A 150 12.27 4.61 -13.82
CA VAL A 150 13.07 3.44 -14.18
C VAL A 150 12.45 2.74 -15.39
N ASP A 151 13.16 2.68 -16.51
CA ASP A 151 12.65 2.09 -17.76
C ASP A 151 12.51 0.57 -17.69
N GLY A 152 13.52 -0.11 -17.15
CA GLY A 152 13.56 -1.57 -17.06
C GLY A 152 12.64 -2.12 -15.97
N TYR A 153 11.75 -3.06 -16.30
CA TYR A 153 10.84 -3.66 -15.32
C TYR A 153 11.59 -4.38 -14.18
N ARG A 154 12.65 -5.12 -14.51
CA ARG A 154 13.53 -5.76 -13.50
C ARG A 154 14.31 -4.75 -12.70
N ASP A 155 14.81 -3.72 -13.36
CA ASP A 155 15.59 -2.66 -12.72
C ASP A 155 14.74 -1.90 -11.70
N PHE A 156 13.46 -1.69 -12.00
CA PHE A 156 12.52 -1.12 -11.05
C PHE A 156 12.46 -1.94 -9.73
N PHE A 157 12.39 -3.29 -9.82
CA PHE A 157 12.37 -4.13 -8.62
C PHE A 157 13.71 -4.11 -7.87
N ASN A 158 14.84 -4.03 -8.58
CA ASN A 158 16.16 -3.89 -7.96
C ASN A 158 16.29 -2.54 -7.24
N GLU A 159 15.81 -1.47 -7.84
CA GLU A 159 15.90 -0.11 -7.28
C GLU A 159 14.93 0.13 -6.10
N ILE A 160 13.80 -0.54 -6.04
CA ILE A 160 12.84 -0.41 -4.95
C ILE A 160 13.12 -1.37 -3.78
N GLU A 161 13.90 -2.42 -3.99
CA GLU A 161 14.22 -3.41 -2.94
C GLU A 161 14.78 -2.78 -1.66
N PRO A 162 15.74 -1.81 -1.71
CA PRO A 162 16.23 -1.14 -0.51
C PRO A 162 15.12 -0.49 0.34
N VAL A 163 14.07 0.04 -0.28
CA VAL A 163 12.91 0.59 0.47
C VAL A 163 12.22 -0.51 1.27
N TRP A 164 12.06 -1.69 0.69
CA TRP A 164 11.41 -2.82 1.39
C TRP A 164 12.29 -3.40 2.48
N MET A 165 13.62 -3.37 2.33
CA MET A 165 14.57 -3.72 3.38
C MET A 165 14.45 -2.76 4.59
N GLU A 166 14.39 -1.46 4.33
CA GLU A 166 14.16 -0.46 5.37
C GLU A 166 12.77 -0.62 6.02
N CYS A 167 11.72 -0.84 5.23
CA CYS A 167 10.39 -1.16 5.75
C CYS A 167 10.41 -2.39 6.67
N PHE A 168 11.17 -3.42 6.30
CA PHE A 168 11.32 -4.61 7.14
C PHE A 168 12.08 -4.29 8.43
N ARG A 169 13.14 -3.48 8.37
CA ARG A 169 13.93 -3.07 9.53
C ARG A 169 13.08 -2.30 10.54
N VAL A 170 12.40 -1.23 10.10
CA VAL A 170 11.67 -0.31 10.99
C VAL A 170 10.36 -0.88 11.52
N LEU A 171 9.71 -1.80 10.80
CA LEU A 171 8.43 -2.38 11.21
C LEU A 171 8.61 -3.32 12.40
N GLN A 172 7.81 -3.17 13.45
CA GLN A 172 7.85 -4.05 14.61
C GLN A 172 7.46 -5.50 14.26
N PRO A 173 8.09 -6.52 14.88
CA PRO A 173 7.71 -7.91 14.71
C PRO A 173 6.23 -8.17 15.02
N GLY A 174 5.54 -8.84 14.11
CA GLY A 174 4.10 -9.14 14.18
C GLY A 174 3.20 -8.04 13.60
N ARG A 175 3.74 -6.90 13.21
CA ARG A 175 3.02 -5.78 12.62
C ARG A 175 2.86 -5.95 11.10
N LYS A 176 2.05 -5.08 10.48
CA LYS A 176 1.62 -5.19 9.08
C LYS A 176 2.23 -4.13 8.18
N LEU A 177 2.52 -4.55 6.96
CA LEU A 177 2.73 -3.67 5.81
C LEU A 177 1.58 -3.89 4.85
N CYS A 178 0.86 -2.83 4.50
CA CYS A 178 -0.22 -2.80 3.55
C CYS A 178 0.22 -2.02 2.32
N LEU A 179 0.34 -2.70 1.19
CA LEU A 179 0.83 -2.15 -0.06
C LEU A 179 -0.29 -2.08 -1.08
N VAL A 180 -0.60 -0.87 -1.57
CA VAL A 180 -1.57 -0.66 -2.65
C VAL A 180 -0.81 -0.63 -3.97
N THR A 181 -1.24 -1.43 -4.95
CA THR A 181 -0.60 -1.51 -6.26
C THR A 181 -1.58 -1.96 -7.34
N ALA A 182 -1.20 -1.76 -8.60
CA ALA A 182 -1.94 -2.26 -9.75
C ALA A 182 -1.00 -2.93 -10.76
N ASN A 183 -1.53 -3.91 -11.49
CA ASN A 183 -0.83 -4.44 -12.66
C ASN A 183 -0.78 -3.39 -13.76
N VAL A 184 0.29 -3.36 -14.53
CA VAL A 184 0.56 -2.34 -15.54
C VAL A 184 0.44 -2.93 -16.94
N ASN A 185 -0.38 -2.30 -17.78
CA ASN A 185 -0.46 -2.62 -19.19
C ASN A 185 0.53 -1.74 -19.97
N GLN A 186 1.40 -2.37 -20.75
CA GLN A 186 2.42 -1.72 -21.57
C GLN A 186 2.39 -2.25 -23.00
N HIS A 187 2.46 -1.34 -23.98
CA HIS A 187 2.67 -1.71 -25.37
C HIS A 187 4.12 -2.16 -25.59
N THR A 188 4.27 -3.31 -26.22
CA THR A 188 5.54 -3.92 -26.58
C THR A 188 5.54 -4.31 -28.05
N ASP A 189 6.65 -4.84 -28.57
CA ASP A 189 6.75 -5.47 -29.88
C ASP A 189 5.90 -6.75 -30.03
N HIS A 190 5.49 -7.34 -28.90
CA HIS A 190 4.55 -8.45 -28.83
C HIS A 190 3.08 -8.01 -28.62
N GLY A 191 2.79 -6.71 -28.71
CA GLY A 191 1.47 -6.12 -28.49
C GLY A 191 1.29 -5.58 -27.07
N LEU A 192 0.03 -5.47 -26.62
CA LEU A 192 -0.29 -4.99 -25.28
C LEU A 192 -0.14 -6.13 -24.26
N LEU A 193 0.88 -6.04 -23.41
CA LEU A 193 1.14 -7.01 -22.34
C LEU A 193 0.78 -6.44 -20.97
N THR A 194 0.44 -7.33 -20.04
CA THR A 194 0.23 -7.00 -18.64
C THR A 194 1.44 -7.42 -17.81
N PHE A 195 2.06 -6.47 -17.12
CA PHE A 195 3.13 -6.69 -16.16
C PHE A 195 2.51 -6.88 -14.77
N PRO A 196 2.73 -8.04 -14.12
CA PRO A 196 1.98 -8.44 -12.94
C PRO A 196 2.62 -7.90 -11.64
N LEU A 197 2.69 -6.56 -11.48
CA LEU A 197 3.34 -5.92 -10.33
C LEU A 197 2.87 -6.49 -8.99
N ALA A 198 1.58 -6.77 -8.83
CA ALA A 198 1.05 -7.30 -7.57
C ALA A 198 1.68 -8.65 -7.21
N ALA A 199 1.79 -9.57 -8.18
CA ALA A 199 2.41 -10.86 -7.97
C ALA A 199 3.92 -10.73 -7.70
N ASP A 200 4.61 -9.87 -8.44
CA ASP A 200 6.05 -9.67 -8.30
C ASP A 200 6.40 -8.98 -6.98
N PHE A 201 5.57 -8.05 -6.47
CA PHE A 201 5.73 -7.54 -5.11
C PHE A 201 5.55 -8.63 -4.05
N ILE A 202 4.61 -9.57 -4.23
CA ILE A 202 4.46 -10.71 -3.31
C ILE A 202 5.76 -11.52 -3.28
N VAL A 203 6.36 -11.81 -4.44
CA VAL A 203 7.62 -12.56 -4.52
C VAL A 203 8.75 -11.77 -3.87
N ALA A 204 8.92 -10.49 -4.22
CA ALA A 204 9.98 -9.63 -3.71
C ALA A 204 9.93 -9.45 -2.19
N LEU A 205 8.75 -9.16 -1.60
CA LEU A 205 8.64 -8.98 -0.16
C LEU A 205 8.81 -10.30 0.60
N ARG A 206 8.34 -11.41 0.05
CA ARG A 206 8.58 -12.74 0.65
C ARG A 206 10.06 -13.10 0.71
N SER A 207 10.85 -12.76 -0.31
CA SER A 207 12.30 -13.01 -0.32
C SER A 207 13.03 -12.24 0.78
N LEU A 208 12.50 -11.10 1.22
CA LEU A 208 13.02 -10.29 2.33
C LEU A 208 12.54 -10.76 3.73
N GLY A 209 11.69 -11.79 3.78
CA GLY A 209 11.24 -12.37 5.05
C GLY A 209 9.84 -11.94 5.49
N PHE A 210 9.13 -11.13 4.74
CA PHE A 210 7.71 -10.88 5.00
C PHE A 210 6.86 -12.14 4.73
N VAL A 211 5.75 -12.27 5.44
CA VAL A 211 4.74 -13.31 5.18
C VAL A 211 3.46 -12.66 4.66
N VAL A 212 2.84 -13.26 3.66
CA VAL A 212 1.55 -12.79 3.14
C VAL A 212 0.46 -13.17 4.13
N VAL A 213 -0.34 -12.20 4.54
CA VAL A 213 -1.47 -12.36 5.47
C VAL A 213 -2.80 -12.39 4.73
N GLY A 214 -2.90 -11.58 3.66
CA GLY A 214 -4.11 -11.51 2.85
C GLY A 214 -3.95 -10.57 1.66
N GLU A 215 -4.97 -10.58 0.83
CA GLU A 215 -5.14 -9.68 -0.30
C GLU A 215 -6.57 -9.16 -0.30
N VAL A 216 -6.72 -7.87 -0.57
CA VAL A 216 -8.02 -7.23 -0.84
C VAL A 216 -7.99 -6.63 -2.23
N ILE A 217 -9.03 -6.87 -2.99
CA ILE A 217 -9.24 -6.24 -4.30
C ILE A 217 -9.99 -4.93 -4.09
N TRP A 218 -9.34 -3.83 -4.40
CA TRP A 218 -10.02 -2.54 -4.46
C TRP A 218 -10.69 -2.40 -5.83
N SER A 219 -12.00 -2.66 -5.88
CA SER A 219 -12.83 -2.51 -7.07
C SER A 219 -13.27 -1.06 -7.24
N LYS A 220 -13.02 -0.52 -8.42
CA LYS A 220 -13.49 0.80 -8.87
C LYS A 220 -14.80 0.71 -9.64
N ASP A 221 -15.28 -0.50 -9.91
CA ASP A 221 -16.50 -0.75 -10.67
C ASP A 221 -17.75 -0.43 -9.86
N GLY A 222 -18.76 0.17 -10.52
CA GLY A 222 -20.03 0.52 -9.88
C GLY A 222 -19.95 1.67 -8.86
N THR A 223 -18.80 2.33 -8.70
CA THR A 223 -18.61 3.38 -7.68
C THR A 223 -18.98 4.79 -8.15
N GLY A 224 -19.43 4.95 -9.40
CA GLY A 224 -19.83 6.26 -9.97
C GLY A 224 -18.65 7.21 -10.27
N GLY A 225 -17.43 6.86 -9.95
CA GLY A 225 -16.24 7.65 -10.25
C GLY A 225 -15.82 7.56 -11.73
N ARG A 226 -14.81 8.35 -12.12
CA ARG A 226 -14.29 8.42 -13.51
C ARG A 226 -13.94 7.06 -14.10
N TRP A 227 -13.64 6.07 -13.28
CA TRP A 227 -13.27 4.71 -13.67
C TRP A 227 -14.42 3.70 -13.55
N GLY A 228 -15.47 4.01 -12.78
CA GLY A 228 -16.61 3.13 -12.53
C GLY A 228 -17.81 3.35 -13.42
N SER A 229 -17.85 4.43 -14.21
CA SER A 229 -18.94 4.69 -15.15
C SER A 229 -18.55 4.33 -16.58
N TRP A 230 -19.41 3.63 -17.27
CA TRP A 230 -19.26 3.26 -18.69
C TRP A 230 -19.04 4.46 -19.62
N GLY A 231 -19.36 5.68 -19.17
CA GLY A 231 -19.36 6.88 -20.01
C GLY A 231 -18.05 7.65 -20.09
N SER A 232 -17.05 7.41 -19.24
CA SER A 232 -15.86 8.26 -19.14
C SER A 232 -14.56 7.65 -19.66
N GLN A 233 -14.52 6.35 -19.94
CA GLN A 233 -13.36 5.71 -20.54
C GLN A 233 -13.59 5.41 -22.02
N ARG A 234 -12.57 5.66 -22.85
CA ARG A 234 -12.59 5.16 -24.23
C ARG A 234 -12.75 3.64 -24.19
N PRO A 235 -13.68 3.08 -24.97
CA PRO A 235 -13.81 1.63 -25.08
C PRO A 235 -12.49 1.01 -25.53
N ILE A 236 -12.12 -0.09 -24.89
CA ILE A 236 -10.97 -0.89 -25.29
C ILE A 236 -11.52 -1.99 -26.19
N PHE A 237 -11.36 -1.86 -27.50
CA PHE A 237 -12.01 -2.77 -28.45
C PHE A 237 -11.16 -4.00 -28.76
N GLY A 238 -9.83 -3.89 -28.75
CA GLY A 238 -8.99 -4.94 -29.30
C GLY A 238 -9.44 -5.31 -30.70
N SER A 239 -9.74 -6.59 -30.92
CA SER A 239 -10.28 -7.09 -32.18
C SER A 239 -11.82 -7.09 -32.24
N TYR A 240 -12.52 -6.44 -31.26
CA TYR A 240 -13.98 -6.39 -31.26
C TYR A 240 -14.53 -5.97 -32.65
N PRO A 241 -15.58 -6.63 -33.18
CA PRO A 241 -16.42 -7.66 -32.54
C PRO A 241 -15.91 -9.10 -32.70
N TYR A 242 -14.76 -9.33 -33.29
CA TYR A 242 -14.29 -10.68 -33.63
C TYR A 242 -13.14 -11.15 -32.74
N PRO A 243 -13.13 -12.45 -32.32
CA PRO A 243 -11.98 -13.03 -31.66
C PRO A 243 -10.74 -13.00 -32.59
N PRO A 244 -9.50 -13.26 -32.08
CA PRO A 244 -9.20 -13.73 -30.72
C PRO A 244 -8.71 -12.66 -29.75
N ASN A 245 -8.49 -11.41 -30.16
CA ASN A 245 -7.71 -10.41 -29.42
C ASN A 245 -8.60 -9.39 -28.70
N PHE A 246 -9.48 -9.87 -27.81
CA PHE A 246 -10.22 -8.98 -26.93
C PHE A 246 -9.31 -8.43 -25.84
N LEU A 247 -9.49 -7.15 -25.49
CA LEU A 247 -8.78 -6.49 -24.40
C LEU A 247 -9.69 -6.36 -23.17
N PHE A 248 -9.08 -6.46 -21.99
CA PHE A 248 -9.78 -6.33 -20.72
C PHE A 248 -9.54 -4.95 -20.11
N LYS A 249 -10.59 -4.37 -19.56
CA LYS A 249 -10.53 -3.11 -18.85
C LYS A 249 -10.13 -3.39 -17.39
N THR A 250 -9.05 -2.77 -16.93
CA THR A 250 -8.63 -2.86 -15.55
C THR A 250 -9.52 -1.99 -14.67
N LEU A 251 -10.34 -2.61 -13.82
CA LEU A 251 -11.31 -1.95 -12.94
C LEU A 251 -10.97 -2.14 -11.45
N HIS A 252 -9.78 -2.62 -11.13
CA HIS A 252 -9.38 -2.87 -9.75
C HIS A 252 -7.90 -2.59 -9.53
N GLU A 253 -7.56 -2.44 -8.28
CA GLU A 253 -6.20 -2.47 -7.76
C GLU A 253 -6.10 -3.51 -6.64
N HIS A 254 -4.89 -3.82 -6.23
CA HIS A 254 -4.56 -4.80 -5.21
C HIS A 254 -4.13 -4.10 -3.93
N ILE A 255 -4.62 -4.56 -2.80
CA ILE A 255 -4.14 -4.19 -1.47
C ILE A 255 -3.53 -5.44 -0.88
N LEU A 256 -2.20 -5.52 -0.92
CA LEU A 256 -1.44 -6.65 -0.44
C LEU A 256 -1.11 -6.44 1.04
N ILE A 257 -1.43 -7.42 1.87
CA ILE A 257 -1.24 -7.33 3.31
C ILE A 257 -0.15 -8.33 3.71
N PHE A 258 0.95 -7.79 4.20
CA PHE A 258 2.09 -8.55 4.70
C PHE A 258 2.23 -8.40 6.21
N ALA A 259 2.98 -9.31 6.83
CA ALA A 259 3.42 -9.16 8.21
C ALA A 259 4.92 -9.44 8.33
N LYS A 260 5.59 -8.69 9.22
CA LYS A 260 6.92 -9.08 9.73
C LYS A 260 6.70 -10.21 10.74
N PRO A 261 7.35 -11.37 10.60
CA PRO A 261 7.19 -12.48 11.53
C PRO A 261 7.51 -12.06 12.98
N SER A 262 6.69 -12.49 13.92
CA SER A 262 6.87 -12.12 15.33
C SER A 262 7.84 -13.03 16.10
N GLY A 263 8.30 -14.10 15.48
CA GLY A 263 9.07 -15.16 16.15
C GLY A 263 8.24 -15.97 17.20
N ARG A 264 6.99 -15.58 17.46
CA ARG A 264 6.10 -16.27 18.40
C ARG A 264 5.36 -17.38 17.67
N LYS A 265 5.52 -18.61 18.13
CA LYS A 265 4.73 -19.74 17.61
C LYS A 265 3.28 -19.59 18.03
N THR A 266 2.37 -19.56 17.06
CA THR A 266 0.93 -19.63 17.33
C THR A 266 0.61 -21.03 17.86
N LYS A 267 0.07 -21.09 19.07
CA LYS A 267 -0.39 -22.38 19.65
C LYS A 267 -1.81 -22.62 19.16
N GLY A 268 -1.99 -23.58 18.30
CA GLY A 268 -3.30 -24.07 17.88
C GLY A 268 -3.21 -25.52 17.42
N PRO A 269 -4.24 -26.35 17.64
CA PRO A 269 -4.19 -27.79 17.33
C PRO A 269 -4.03 -28.12 15.85
N LYS A 270 -4.10 -27.10 14.98
CA LYS A 270 -3.94 -27.23 13.51
C LYS A 270 -2.83 -26.33 12.94
N ALA A 271 -1.99 -25.72 13.80
CA ALA A 271 -0.89 -24.87 13.31
C ALA A 271 0.22 -25.76 12.75
N VAL A 272 0.47 -25.61 11.45
CA VAL A 272 1.62 -26.24 10.79
C VAL A 272 2.78 -25.23 10.84
N PRO A 273 4.02 -25.65 11.16
CA PRO A 273 5.17 -24.77 11.10
C PRO A 273 5.34 -24.20 9.69
N TYR A 274 5.51 -22.86 9.58
CA TYR A 274 5.66 -22.18 8.30
C TYR A 274 6.84 -22.74 7.48
N ASP A 275 7.99 -22.96 8.13
CA ASP A 275 9.19 -23.50 7.49
C ASP A 275 8.95 -24.92 6.92
N GLN A 276 8.09 -25.72 7.53
CA GLN A 276 7.73 -27.03 7.03
C GLN A 276 6.92 -26.95 5.72
N LEU A 277 6.06 -25.93 5.60
CA LEU A 277 5.28 -25.69 4.37
C LEU A 277 6.17 -25.15 3.24
N MET A 278 7.16 -24.32 3.58
CA MET A 278 8.06 -23.73 2.61
C MET A 278 9.18 -24.66 2.13
N ALA A 279 9.58 -25.64 2.94
CA ALA A 279 10.65 -26.59 2.59
C ALA A 279 10.27 -27.56 1.44
N GLN A 280 8.99 -27.61 1.03
CA GLN A 280 8.52 -28.48 -0.07
C GLN A 280 8.68 -27.82 -1.45
N GLU A 281 9.06 -26.56 -1.54
CA GLU A 281 9.30 -25.86 -2.82
C GLU A 281 10.72 -26.05 -3.35
N SER A 282 11.58 -26.80 -2.65
CA SER A 282 13.01 -26.96 -2.97
C SER A 282 13.37 -28.29 -3.64
N SER A 283 12.39 -29.04 -4.15
CA SER A 283 12.62 -30.34 -4.83
C SER A 283 12.27 -30.29 -6.32
#